data_508e692221c273c3c118fdf503633d12
#
_entry.id   508e692221c273c3c118fdf503633d12
#
_cell.length_a   1.000
_cell.length_b   1.000
_cell.length_c   1.000
_cell.angle_alpha   90.00
_cell.angle_beta   90.00
_cell.angle_gamma   90.00
#
_symmetry.space_group_name_H-M   'P 1'
#
loop_
_entity.id
_entity.type
_entity.pdbx_description
1 polymer ?
#
loop_
_entity_poly.entity_id
_entity_poly.type
_entity_poly.pdbx_seq_one_letter_code
_entity_poly.pdbx_strand_id
1 'polypeptide(L)'
;MPAIEKQAQEEIVSENKPLPPETPAVSNGIIFRDAQGNLLSESEKDSLVENINLQALRRFDDELNNTEYILFENYEDLRGFVADNVIENLIEESALIKTGGRGAVISKRVVDQWKDQKLPEGIFTMLDGSTKSFKDFEGQLLVLNFWYINCGPCIAEMPYLNNLVETYKDKGVQFLALSFDSIPDITNFLTRTDFTYIQAGIDRAFMYDFTPVSPAHFIVDKDGIIRDILIGAPRNTPEIYDRLVSVIEKNKK
;
A
#
# COMPACT_ATOMS: atom_id res chain seq x y z
N MET A 1 45.95 30.31 -62.16
CA MET A 1 44.85 30.26 -61.21
C MET A 1 43.57 29.99 -61.97
N PRO A 2 43.10 28.78 -62.02
CA PRO A 2 41.93 28.29 -61.35
C PRO A 2 42.01 26.75 -61.18
N ALA A 3 42.32 26.26 -60.01
CA ALA A 3 42.26 24.84 -59.67
C ALA A 3 41.98 24.58 -58.17
N ILE A 4 41.75 25.62 -57.40
CA ILE A 4 41.56 25.49 -55.93
C ILE A 4 40.08 25.69 -55.52
N GLU A 5 39.23 26.25 -56.42
CA GLU A 5 37.78 26.47 -56.11
C GLU A 5 36.88 25.31 -56.42
N LYS A 6 37.34 24.20 -57.01
CA LYS A 6 36.52 23.06 -57.39
C LYS A 6 36.56 21.90 -56.39
N GLN A 7 37.48 21.93 -55.43
CA GLN A 7 37.57 20.88 -54.38
C GLN A 7 36.79 21.19 -53.11
N ALA A 8 36.32 22.43 -52.91
CA ALA A 8 35.59 22.83 -51.70
C ALA A 8 34.02 22.68 -51.81
N GLN A 9 33.51 22.26 -52.99
CA GLN A 9 32.07 22.07 -53.18
C GLN A 9 31.62 20.59 -53.31
N GLU A 10 32.54 19.62 -53.29
CA GLU A 10 32.22 18.18 -53.33
C GLU A 10 32.24 17.48 -51.96
N GLU A 11 32.63 18.19 -50.88
CA GLU A 11 32.65 17.61 -49.50
C GLU A 11 31.45 17.93 -48.63
N ILE A 12 30.37 18.54 -49.19
CA ILE A 12 29.14 18.87 -48.42
C ILE A 12 27.95 17.94 -48.80
N VAL A 13 28.16 16.92 -49.58
CA VAL A 13 27.15 15.92 -49.93
C VAL A 13 27.67 14.53 -49.58
N SER A 14 27.94 14.27 -48.33
CA SER A 14 27.99 12.90 -47.87
C SER A 14 27.57 12.85 -46.37
N GLU A 15 26.69 11.96 -46.19
CA GLU A 15 26.29 11.31 -44.96
C GLU A 15 25.02 11.83 -44.28
N ASN A 16 23.90 11.66 -44.95
CA ASN A 16 22.72 11.09 -44.30
C ASN A 16 22.95 9.56 -44.15
N LYS A 17 24.02 9.20 -43.44
CA LYS A 17 24.12 7.86 -42.89
C LYS A 17 23.18 7.82 -41.72
N PRO A 18 22.17 6.91 -41.70
CA PRO A 18 21.33 6.77 -40.52
C PRO A 18 22.28 6.54 -39.33
N LEU A 19 22.16 7.38 -38.32
CA LEU A 19 22.82 7.15 -37.03
C LEU A 19 22.57 5.69 -36.62
N PRO A 20 23.57 4.96 -36.14
CA PRO A 20 23.33 3.62 -35.61
C PRO A 20 22.21 3.72 -34.58
N PRO A 21 21.29 2.74 -34.52
CA PRO A 21 20.20 2.77 -33.57
C PRO A 21 20.81 3.05 -32.16
N GLU A 22 20.33 4.12 -31.51
CA GLU A 22 20.79 4.47 -30.19
C GLU A 22 20.58 3.28 -29.25
N THR A 23 21.54 3.00 -28.40
CA THR A 23 21.44 1.90 -27.45
C THR A 23 20.27 2.20 -26.50
N PRO A 24 19.32 1.27 -26.29
CA PRO A 24 18.25 1.47 -25.32
C PRO A 24 18.79 1.89 -23.96
N ALA A 25 18.08 2.78 -23.27
CA ALA A 25 18.40 3.17 -21.90
C ALA A 25 18.25 1.97 -20.97
N VAL A 26 19.30 1.17 -20.84
CA VAL A 26 19.37 0.02 -19.92
C VAL A 26 20.42 0.30 -18.88
N SER A 27 20.00 0.53 -17.65
CA SER A 27 20.89 0.69 -16.51
C SER A 27 20.54 -0.36 -15.45
N ASN A 28 21.47 -1.26 -15.14
CA ASN A 28 21.31 -2.29 -14.10
C ASN A 28 20.04 -3.16 -14.22
N GLY A 29 19.67 -3.57 -15.43
CA GLY A 29 18.44 -4.34 -15.67
C GLY A 29 17.15 -3.50 -15.61
N ILE A 30 17.26 -2.19 -15.70
CA ILE A 30 16.14 -1.26 -15.80
C ILE A 30 16.03 -0.78 -17.24
N ILE A 31 14.85 -0.85 -17.82
CA ILE A 31 14.52 -0.33 -19.15
C ILE A 31 13.49 0.79 -19.05
N PHE A 32 13.54 1.72 -20.00
CA PHE A 32 12.61 2.84 -20.07
C PHE A 32 11.83 2.77 -21.37
N ARG A 33 10.53 3.04 -21.30
CA ARG A 33 9.61 3.11 -22.44
C ARG A 33 8.83 4.41 -22.42
N ASP A 34 8.38 4.84 -23.60
CA ASP A 34 7.36 5.87 -23.71
C ASP A 34 5.96 5.32 -23.38
N ALA A 35 4.96 6.20 -23.40
CA ALA A 35 3.55 5.83 -23.13
C ALA A 35 2.96 4.85 -24.18
N GLN A 36 3.56 4.74 -25.36
CA GLN A 36 3.16 3.83 -26.44
C GLN A 36 3.90 2.49 -26.37
N GLY A 37 4.81 2.33 -25.40
CA GLY A 37 5.56 1.11 -25.17
C GLY A 37 6.86 1.00 -25.97
N ASN A 38 7.27 2.04 -26.71
CA ASN A 38 8.53 2.04 -27.40
C ASN A 38 9.71 2.15 -26.44
N LEU A 39 10.77 1.39 -26.68
CA LEU A 39 12.02 1.53 -25.92
C LEU A 39 12.62 2.92 -26.15
N LEU A 40 13.01 3.57 -25.05
CA LEU A 40 13.68 4.87 -25.10
C LEU A 40 15.20 4.69 -25.12
N SER A 41 15.89 5.49 -25.92
CA SER A 41 17.33 5.70 -25.83
C SER A 41 17.67 6.57 -24.60
N GLU A 42 18.94 6.61 -24.21
CA GLU A 42 19.40 7.48 -23.10
C GLU A 42 19.07 8.96 -23.38
N SER A 43 19.27 9.43 -24.62
CA SER A 43 18.99 10.82 -24.97
C SER A 43 17.51 11.17 -24.94
N GLU A 44 16.64 10.25 -25.39
CA GLU A 44 15.19 10.43 -25.34
C GLU A 44 14.68 10.43 -23.89
N LYS A 45 15.18 9.49 -23.06
CA LYS A 45 14.86 9.45 -21.64
C LYS A 45 15.26 10.74 -20.95
N ASP A 46 16.50 11.22 -21.15
CA ASP A 46 17.01 12.43 -20.51
C ASP A 46 16.20 13.66 -20.93
N SER A 47 15.82 13.75 -22.21
CA SER A 47 14.94 14.81 -22.70
C SER A 47 13.55 14.79 -22.05
N LEU A 48 12.98 13.59 -21.84
CA LEU A 48 11.68 13.47 -21.17
C LEU A 48 11.75 13.81 -19.69
N VAL A 49 12.83 13.42 -18.98
CA VAL A 49 13.00 13.65 -17.54
C VAL A 49 13.10 15.14 -17.20
N GLU A 50 13.47 16.01 -18.13
CA GLU A 50 13.41 17.47 -17.95
C GLU A 50 11.99 18.04 -17.80
N ASN A 51 10.96 17.27 -18.20
CA ASN A 51 9.57 17.68 -18.08
C ASN A 51 9.05 17.52 -16.64
N ILE A 52 8.64 18.63 -16.03
CA ILE A 52 8.12 18.65 -14.64
C ILE A 52 6.80 17.90 -14.44
N ASN A 53 6.06 17.63 -15.51
CA ASN A 53 4.79 16.90 -15.48
C ASN A 53 4.94 15.40 -15.74
N LEU A 54 6.17 14.95 -16.01
CA LEU A 54 6.44 13.56 -16.30
C LEU A 54 6.12 12.66 -15.11
N GLN A 55 5.42 11.59 -15.39
CA GLN A 55 5.09 10.51 -14.47
C GLN A 55 5.77 9.23 -14.92
N ALA A 56 5.91 8.28 -14.02
CA ALA A 56 6.48 6.97 -14.33
C ALA A 56 5.64 5.85 -13.72
N LEU A 57 5.23 4.90 -14.55
CA LEU A 57 4.64 3.65 -14.10
C LEU A 57 5.75 2.59 -14.05
N ARG A 58 6.01 2.05 -12.86
CA ARG A 58 6.94 0.94 -12.69
C ARG A 58 6.22 -0.38 -12.92
N ARG A 59 6.79 -1.23 -13.76
CA ARG A 59 6.35 -2.59 -14.02
C ARG A 59 7.54 -3.54 -13.89
N PHE A 60 7.30 -4.76 -13.45
CA PHE A 60 8.29 -5.83 -13.49
C PHE A 60 7.89 -6.81 -14.59
N ASP A 61 8.82 -7.12 -15.46
CA ASP A 61 8.66 -8.12 -16.49
C ASP A 61 9.30 -9.43 -16.03
N ASP A 62 8.46 -10.38 -15.64
CA ASP A 62 8.90 -11.67 -15.11
C ASP A 62 9.63 -12.52 -16.17
N GLU A 63 9.28 -12.38 -17.45
CA GLU A 63 9.89 -13.15 -18.53
C GLU A 63 11.33 -12.69 -18.81
N LEU A 64 11.56 -11.39 -18.78
CA LEU A 64 12.85 -10.78 -19.02
C LEU A 64 13.65 -10.53 -17.74
N ASN A 65 13.06 -10.76 -16.57
CA ASN A 65 13.62 -10.44 -15.26
C ASN A 65 14.12 -8.98 -15.16
N ASN A 66 13.37 -8.06 -15.74
CA ASN A 66 13.71 -6.64 -15.81
C ASN A 66 12.66 -5.76 -15.13
N THR A 67 13.11 -4.65 -14.56
CA THR A 67 12.21 -3.56 -14.15
C THR A 67 12.02 -2.60 -15.32
N GLU A 68 10.78 -2.35 -15.68
CA GLU A 68 10.41 -1.35 -16.69
C GLU A 68 9.86 -0.09 -16.03
N TYR A 69 10.23 1.07 -16.55
CA TYR A 69 9.59 2.35 -16.27
C TYR A 69 8.96 2.88 -17.56
N ILE A 70 7.64 3.05 -17.53
CA ILE A 70 6.87 3.67 -18.61
C ILE A 70 6.71 5.14 -18.25
N LEU A 71 7.27 6.02 -19.07
CA LEU A 71 7.25 7.47 -18.88
C LEU A 71 6.06 8.07 -19.64
N PHE A 72 5.25 8.88 -18.98
CA PHE A 72 4.04 9.46 -19.55
C PHE A 72 3.69 10.79 -18.86
N GLU A 73 2.92 11.64 -19.54
CA GLU A 73 2.41 12.89 -18.96
C GLU A 73 0.98 12.74 -18.44
N ASN A 74 0.12 12.06 -19.19
CA ASN A 74 -1.26 11.83 -18.84
C ASN A 74 -1.57 10.33 -18.82
N TYR A 75 -2.39 9.87 -17.87
CA TYR A 75 -2.79 8.46 -17.79
C TYR A 75 -3.47 7.95 -19.06
N GLU A 76 -4.19 8.81 -19.78
CA GLU A 76 -4.84 8.46 -21.04
C GLU A 76 -3.84 8.08 -22.15
N ASP A 77 -2.61 8.60 -22.10
CA ASP A 77 -1.55 8.29 -23.07
C ASP A 77 -1.12 6.81 -23.00
N LEU A 78 -1.39 6.14 -21.87
CA LEU A 78 -1.08 4.72 -21.68
C LEU A 78 -2.06 3.76 -22.36
N ARG A 79 -3.18 4.25 -22.91
CA ARG A 79 -4.20 3.39 -23.53
C ARG A 79 -3.65 2.68 -24.75
N GLY A 80 -3.95 1.39 -24.84
CA GLY A 80 -3.44 0.50 -25.88
C GLY A 80 -2.12 -0.19 -25.54
N PHE A 81 -1.37 0.34 -24.57
CA PHE A 81 -0.16 -0.30 -24.06
C PHE A 81 -0.34 -0.87 -22.63
N VAL A 82 -1.12 -0.19 -21.81
CA VAL A 82 -1.50 -0.65 -20.48
C VAL A 82 -2.99 -0.97 -20.47
N ALA A 83 -3.40 -2.02 -19.79
CA ALA A 83 -4.79 -2.43 -19.71
C ALA A 83 -5.67 -1.31 -19.10
N ASP A 84 -6.86 -1.08 -19.68
CA ASP A 84 -7.75 0.03 -19.29
C ASP A 84 -8.11 0.02 -17.80
N ASN A 85 -8.36 -1.16 -17.21
CA ASN A 85 -8.65 -1.28 -15.79
C ASN A 85 -7.48 -0.84 -14.88
N VAL A 86 -6.24 -1.00 -15.34
CA VAL A 86 -5.06 -0.49 -14.62
C VAL A 86 -5.00 1.03 -14.72
N ILE A 87 -5.27 1.59 -15.88
CA ILE A 87 -5.30 3.05 -16.09
C ILE A 87 -6.37 3.70 -15.23
N GLU A 88 -7.57 3.15 -15.20
CA GLU A 88 -8.67 3.62 -14.36
C GLU A 88 -8.31 3.61 -12.88
N ASN A 89 -7.69 2.54 -12.38
CA ASN A 89 -7.19 2.46 -11.01
C ASN A 89 -6.13 3.54 -10.72
N LEU A 90 -5.18 3.77 -11.64
CA LEU A 90 -4.15 4.81 -11.48
C LEU A 90 -4.74 6.22 -11.43
N ILE A 91 -5.75 6.49 -12.25
CA ILE A 91 -6.48 7.78 -12.25
C ILE A 91 -7.19 7.96 -10.91
N GLU A 92 -7.89 6.93 -10.42
CA GLU A 92 -8.58 6.98 -9.12
C GLU A 92 -7.59 7.18 -7.97
N GLU A 93 -6.48 6.44 -7.95
CA GLU A 93 -5.43 6.60 -6.93
C GLU A 93 -4.79 8.00 -6.96
N SER A 94 -4.57 8.55 -8.15
CA SER A 94 -4.06 9.93 -8.31
C SER A 94 -5.03 10.95 -7.72
N ALA A 95 -6.34 10.78 -7.93
CA ALA A 95 -7.36 11.64 -7.34
C ALA A 95 -7.38 11.51 -5.80
N LEU A 96 -7.27 10.29 -5.28
CA LEU A 96 -7.17 10.03 -3.84
C LEU A 96 -5.92 10.66 -3.22
N ILE A 97 -4.77 10.62 -3.90
CA ILE A 97 -3.54 11.27 -3.43
C ILE A 97 -3.73 12.77 -3.30
N LYS A 98 -4.40 13.41 -4.28
CA LYS A 98 -4.66 14.85 -4.27
C LYS A 98 -5.56 15.30 -3.11
N THR A 99 -6.50 14.45 -2.69
CA THR A 99 -7.50 14.78 -1.65
C THR A 99 -7.13 14.28 -0.26
N GLY A 100 -6.54 13.08 -0.15
CA GLY A 100 -6.27 12.40 1.12
C GLY A 100 -4.81 11.96 1.30
N GLY A 101 -3.94 12.26 0.34
CA GLY A 101 -2.54 11.83 0.35
C GLY A 101 -2.37 10.32 0.12
N ARG A 102 -1.11 9.87 0.20
CA ARG A 102 -0.77 8.43 0.02
C ARG A 102 -1.49 7.50 0.98
N GLY A 103 -1.81 7.97 2.19
CA GLY A 103 -2.56 7.20 3.18
C GLY A 103 -3.95 6.78 2.69
N ALA A 104 -4.64 7.63 1.94
CA ALA A 104 -5.96 7.31 1.38
C ALA A 104 -5.89 6.16 0.35
N VAL A 105 -4.84 6.15 -0.49
CA VAL A 105 -4.61 5.06 -1.46
C VAL A 105 -4.35 3.74 -0.74
N ILE A 106 -3.48 3.75 0.26
CA ILE A 106 -3.17 2.55 1.04
C ILE A 106 -4.45 2.03 1.72
N SER A 107 -5.22 2.93 2.35
CA SER A 107 -6.49 2.56 2.99
C SER A 107 -7.47 1.94 2.01
N LYS A 108 -7.63 2.53 0.81
CA LYS A 108 -8.48 1.96 -0.24
C LYS A 108 -8.02 0.56 -0.64
N ARG A 109 -6.73 0.36 -0.89
CA ARG A 109 -6.19 -0.96 -1.28
C ARG A 109 -6.45 -2.03 -0.23
N VAL A 110 -6.26 -1.72 1.06
CA VAL A 110 -6.54 -2.65 2.16
C VAL A 110 -8.03 -2.97 2.24
N VAL A 111 -8.90 -1.97 2.07
CA VAL A 111 -10.37 -2.17 2.05
C VAL A 111 -10.77 -3.03 0.86
N ASP A 112 -10.29 -2.73 -0.35
CA ASP A 112 -10.62 -3.49 -1.56
C ASP A 112 -10.15 -4.95 -1.47
N GLN A 113 -9.01 -5.19 -0.82
CA GLN A 113 -8.45 -6.54 -0.64
C GLN A 113 -9.26 -7.37 0.35
N TRP A 114 -9.69 -6.79 1.47
CA TRP A 114 -10.15 -7.56 2.61
C TRP A 114 -11.64 -7.43 2.92
N LYS A 115 -12.31 -6.37 2.50
CA LYS A 115 -13.73 -6.20 2.80
C LYS A 115 -14.57 -7.30 2.16
N ASP A 116 -15.47 -7.86 2.96
CA ASP A 116 -16.35 -8.99 2.61
C ASP A 116 -15.59 -10.29 2.27
N GLN A 117 -14.29 -10.36 2.58
CA GLN A 117 -13.50 -11.59 2.51
C GLN A 117 -13.50 -12.32 3.86
N LYS A 118 -13.30 -13.64 3.79
CA LYS A 118 -13.07 -14.42 5.00
C LYS A 118 -11.71 -14.07 5.60
N LEU A 119 -11.68 -13.95 6.93
CA LEU A 119 -10.44 -13.77 7.68
C LEU A 119 -9.48 -14.93 7.36
N PRO A 120 -8.25 -14.67 6.88
CA PRO A 120 -7.31 -15.74 6.54
C PRO A 120 -6.91 -16.54 7.77
N GLU A 121 -6.42 -17.75 7.55
CA GLU A 121 -5.85 -18.51 8.65
C GLU A 121 -4.61 -17.80 9.21
N GLY A 122 -4.63 -17.53 10.51
CA GLY A 122 -3.52 -16.87 11.20
C GLY A 122 -3.32 -17.51 12.57
N ILE A 123 -2.07 -17.69 12.96
CA ILE A 123 -1.65 -18.21 14.26
C ILE A 123 -0.90 -17.09 14.98
N PHE A 124 -1.21 -16.91 16.26
CA PHE A 124 -0.58 -15.87 17.09
C PHE A 124 -0.32 -16.40 18.49
N THR A 125 0.65 -15.78 19.17
CA THR A 125 1.09 -16.17 20.51
C THR A 125 0.49 -15.21 21.54
N MET A 126 -0.26 -15.74 22.50
CA MET A 126 -0.82 -14.99 23.60
C MET A 126 0.26 -14.58 24.61
N LEU A 127 -0.07 -13.63 25.53
CA LEU A 127 0.89 -13.19 26.56
C LEU A 127 1.32 -14.30 27.53
N ASP A 128 0.49 -15.32 27.72
CA ASP A 128 0.80 -16.50 28.56
C ASP A 128 1.64 -17.55 27.83
N GLY A 129 2.04 -17.28 26.58
CA GLY A 129 2.79 -18.19 25.71
C GLY A 129 1.95 -19.24 25.01
N SER A 130 0.64 -19.30 25.22
CA SER A 130 -0.25 -20.20 24.49
C SER A 130 -0.42 -19.74 23.05
N THR A 131 -0.73 -20.66 22.16
CA THR A 131 -0.99 -20.38 20.75
C THR A 131 -2.49 -20.41 20.50
N LYS A 132 -2.99 -19.39 19.79
CA LYS A 132 -4.37 -19.32 19.28
C LYS A 132 -4.40 -18.99 17.80
N SER A 133 -5.57 -19.15 17.22
CA SER A 133 -5.88 -18.78 15.85
C SER A 133 -7.15 -17.91 15.82
N PHE A 134 -7.46 -17.32 14.67
CA PHE A 134 -8.71 -16.60 14.53
C PHE A 134 -9.95 -17.48 14.69
N LYS A 135 -9.84 -18.79 14.45
CA LYS A 135 -10.94 -19.75 14.67
C LYS A 135 -11.40 -19.82 16.13
N ASP A 136 -10.50 -19.51 17.07
CA ASP A 136 -10.82 -19.47 18.51
C ASP A 136 -11.77 -18.33 18.89
N PHE A 137 -12.02 -17.41 17.95
CA PHE A 137 -12.90 -16.25 18.11
C PHE A 137 -14.17 -16.35 17.26
N GLU A 138 -14.37 -17.43 16.48
CA GLU A 138 -15.57 -17.63 15.69
C GLU A 138 -16.84 -17.70 16.58
N GLY A 139 -17.98 -17.32 16.03
CA GLY A 139 -19.25 -17.28 16.75
C GLY A 139 -19.53 -15.96 17.48
N GLN A 140 -18.60 -15.04 17.52
CA GLN A 140 -18.74 -13.71 18.13
C GLN A 140 -18.29 -12.62 17.14
N LEU A 141 -18.76 -11.40 17.34
CA LEU A 141 -18.22 -10.26 16.61
C LEU A 141 -16.78 -10.00 17.14
N LEU A 142 -15.80 -9.96 16.25
CA LEU A 142 -14.41 -9.71 16.59
C LEU A 142 -13.95 -8.35 16.07
N VAL A 143 -13.40 -7.54 16.97
CA VAL A 143 -12.71 -6.29 16.63
C VAL A 143 -11.22 -6.55 16.73
N LEU A 144 -10.55 -6.63 15.59
CA LEU A 144 -9.09 -6.74 15.52
C LEU A 144 -8.48 -5.35 15.50
N ASN A 145 -7.40 -5.16 16.26
CA ASN A 145 -6.55 -3.97 16.19
C ASN A 145 -5.11 -4.38 15.90
N PHE A 146 -4.53 -3.83 14.84
CA PHE A 146 -3.11 -3.99 14.53
C PHE A 146 -2.34 -2.77 15.02
N TRP A 147 -1.33 -3.00 15.88
CA TRP A 147 -0.56 -1.97 16.55
C TRP A 147 0.90 -2.38 16.76
N TYR A 148 1.74 -1.49 17.27
CA TYR A 148 3.08 -1.78 17.76
C TYR A 148 3.54 -0.74 18.79
N ILE A 149 4.54 -1.08 19.62
CA ILE A 149 4.96 -0.32 20.81
C ILE A 149 5.37 1.12 20.50
N ASN A 150 6.02 1.37 19.35
CA ASN A 150 6.47 2.71 18.95
C ASN A 150 5.47 3.44 18.03
N CYS A 151 4.23 2.96 17.94
CA CYS A 151 3.17 3.59 17.17
C CYS A 151 2.46 4.67 18.00
N GLY A 152 2.91 5.92 17.91
CA GLY A 152 2.32 7.04 18.66
C GLY A 152 0.81 7.17 18.48
N PRO A 153 0.26 7.15 17.25
CA PRO A 153 -1.19 7.18 17.04
C PRO A 153 -1.92 5.99 17.67
N CYS A 154 -1.34 4.77 17.62
CA CYS A 154 -1.95 3.59 18.27
C CYS A 154 -2.07 3.77 19.78
N ILE A 155 -1.02 4.29 20.41
CA ILE A 155 -1.01 4.56 21.87
C ILE A 155 -2.05 5.62 22.22
N ALA A 156 -2.18 6.66 21.41
CA ALA A 156 -3.15 7.74 21.65
C ALA A 156 -4.62 7.24 21.60
N GLU A 157 -4.90 6.17 20.86
CA GLU A 157 -6.24 5.58 20.76
C GLU A 157 -6.59 4.67 21.95
N MET A 158 -5.61 4.08 22.65
CA MET A 158 -5.84 3.04 23.66
C MET A 158 -6.87 3.42 24.75
N PRO A 159 -6.90 4.64 25.31
CA PRO A 159 -7.93 5.01 26.30
C PRO A 159 -9.35 4.92 25.74
N TYR A 160 -9.55 5.25 24.47
CA TYR A 160 -10.85 5.19 23.81
C TYR A 160 -11.21 3.76 23.45
N LEU A 161 -10.22 2.94 23.08
CA LEU A 161 -10.40 1.51 22.83
C LEU A 161 -10.75 0.76 24.12
N ASN A 162 -10.17 1.11 25.25
CA ASN A 162 -10.53 0.57 26.56
C ASN A 162 -12.00 0.84 26.90
N ASN A 163 -12.50 2.04 26.58
CA ASN A 163 -13.91 2.38 26.78
C ASN A 163 -14.85 1.51 25.92
N LEU A 164 -14.40 1.03 24.74
CA LEU A 164 -15.18 0.08 23.94
C LEU A 164 -15.30 -1.27 24.63
N VAL A 165 -14.21 -1.77 25.22
CA VAL A 165 -14.24 -3.04 25.99
C VAL A 165 -15.28 -2.98 27.09
N GLU A 166 -15.30 -1.90 27.87
CA GLU A 166 -16.30 -1.71 28.93
C GLU A 166 -17.72 -1.55 28.34
N THR A 167 -17.87 -0.80 27.25
CA THR A 167 -19.17 -0.58 26.61
C THR A 167 -19.78 -1.86 26.08
N TYR A 168 -18.96 -2.78 25.57
CA TYR A 168 -19.40 -4.02 24.94
C TYR A 168 -19.18 -5.26 25.80
N LYS A 169 -18.80 -5.08 27.06
CA LYS A 169 -18.71 -6.18 28.03
C LYS A 169 -20.00 -6.98 28.06
N ASP A 170 -19.90 -8.28 27.98
CA ASP A 170 -21.01 -9.24 27.97
C ASP A 170 -22.02 -9.08 26.82
N LYS A 171 -21.65 -8.36 25.75
CA LYS A 171 -22.50 -8.11 24.58
C LYS A 171 -22.11 -8.92 23.33
N GLY A 172 -21.30 -9.97 23.49
CA GLY A 172 -20.89 -10.85 22.39
C GLY A 172 -19.91 -10.21 21.41
N VAL A 173 -19.12 -9.26 21.88
CA VAL A 173 -18.03 -8.63 21.09
C VAL A 173 -16.69 -8.98 21.75
N GLN A 174 -15.75 -9.48 20.97
CA GLN A 174 -14.37 -9.73 21.39
C GLN A 174 -13.45 -8.65 20.82
N PHE A 175 -12.44 -8.29 21.58
CA PHE A 175 -11.44 -7.30 21.19
C PHE A 175 -10.05 -7.91 21.28
N LEU A 176 -9.37 -8.02 20.13
CA LEU A 176 -8.05 -8.62 20.00
C LEU A 176 -7.06 -7.62 19.39
N ALA A 177 -5.97 -7.36 20.10
CA ALA A 177 -4.88 -6.52 19.65
C ALA A 177 -3.67 -7.38 19.25
N LEU A 178 -3.21 -7.24 18.03
CA LEU A 178 -2.10 -7.97 17.44
C LEU A 178 -0.93 -7.04 17.20
N SER A 179 0.24 -7.39 17.73
CA SER A 179 1.49 -6.68 17.52
C SER A 179 2.57 -7.62 16.99
N PHE A 180 3.48 -7.09 16.18
CA PHE A 180 4.67 -7.82 15.76
C PHE A 180 5.84 -7.70 16.76
N ASP A 181 5.65 -6.95 17.86
CA ASP A 181 6.64 -6.88 18.93
C ASP A 181 6.71 -8.21 19.68
N SER A 182 7.82 -8.46 20.36
CA SER A 182 7.99 -9.68 21.13
C SER A 182 7.05 -9.72 22.36
N ILE A 183 6.61 -10.91 22.77
CA ILE A 183 5.75 -11.08 23.96
C ILE A 183 6.35 -10.43 25.21
N PRO A 184 7.67 -10.57 25.51
CA PRO A 184 8.29 -9.86 26.61
C PRO A 184 8.19 -8.32 26.51
N ASP A 185 8.36 -7.77 25.30
CA ASP A 185 8.28 -6.32 25.08
C ASP A 185 6.85 -5.81 25.24
N ILE A 186 5.86 -6.52 24.68
CA ILE A 186 4.42 -6.21 24.88
C ILE A 186 4.08 -6.25 26.36
N THR A 187 4.47 -7.30 27.07
CA THR A 187 4.22 -7.44 28.51
C THR A 187 4.84 -6.29 29.29
N ASN A 188 6.09 -5.94 29.01
CA ASN A 188 6.76 -4.80 29.66
C ASN A 188 6.07 -3.45 29.35
N PHE A 189 5.63 -3.26 28.09
CA PHE A 189 4.88 -2.06 27.69
C PHE A 189 3.58 -1.92 28.50
N LEU A 190 2.82 -3.00 28.67
CA LEU A 190 1.54 -3.04 29.39
C LEU A 190 1.67 -2.82 30.89
N THR A 191 2.88 -2.93 31.49
CA THR A 191 3.09 -2.52 32.88
C THR A 191 2.96 -1.01 33.12
N ARG A 192 3.06 -0.22 32.03
CA ARG A 192 3.09 1.25 32.07
C ARG A 192 1.95 1.89 31.25
N THR A 193 1.24 1.09 30.47
CA THR A 193 0.18 1.57 29.58
C THR A 193 -1.01 0.62 29.68
N ASP A 194 -2.16 1.18 30.04
CA ASP A 194 -3.40 0.40 30.16
C ASP A 194 -3.97 0.17 28.74
N PHE A 195 -4.02 -1.08 28.30
CA PHE A 195 -4.66 -1.51 27.07
C PHE A 195 -5.37 -2.84 27.28
N THR A 196 -6.68 -2.79 27.43
CA THR A 196 -7.53 -3.88 27.91
C THR A 196 -8.00 -4.88 26.85
N TYR A 197 -7.67 -4.66 25.57
CA TYR A 197 -7.87 -5.68 24.54
C TYR A 197 -7.10 -6.95 24.90
N ILE A 198 -7.60 -8.10 24.46
CA ILE A 198 -6.83 -9.35 24.46
C ILE A 198 -5.57 -9.12 23.63
N GLN A 199 -4.39 -9.35 24.19
CA GLN A 199 -3.12 -9.05 23.54
C GLN A 199 -2.44 -10.32 23.00
N ALA A 200 -1.89 -10.22 21.79
CA ALA A 200 -1.09 -11.30 21.22
C ALA A 200 0.00 -10.79 20.28
N GLY A 201 1.07 -11.57 20.18
CA GLY A 201 2.13 -11.37 19.22
C GLY A 201 1.86 -12.14 17.93
N ILE A 202 2.09 -11.50 16.78
CA ILE A 202 1.91 -12.10 15.46
C ILE A 202 3.17 -11.92 14.62
N ASP A 203 3.37 -12.80 13.64
CA ASP A 203 4.49 -12.66 12.69
C ASP A 203 4.40 -11.33 11.93
N ARG A 204 5.55 -10.67 11.78
CA ARG A 204 5.63 -9.35 11.14
C ARG A 204 5.22 -9.40 9.67
N ALA A 205 5.64 -10.43 8.92
CA ALA A 205 5.30 -10.55 7.51
C ALA A 205 3.80 -10.75 7.36
N PHE A 206 3.18 -11.63 8.17
CA PHE A 206 1.74 -11.81 8.19
C PHE A 206 0.99 -10.50 8.48
N MET A 207 1.45 -9.70 9.46
CA MET A 207 0.82 -8.42 9.75
C MET A 207 0.91 -7.45 8.56
N TYR A 208 2.07 -7.38 7.88
CA TYR A 208 2.24 -6.52 6.72
C TYR A 208 1.44 -6.97 5.49
N ASP A 209 1.22 -8.28 5.33
CA ASP A 209 0.33 -8.81 4.29
C ASP A 209 -1.13 -8.41 4.55
N PHE A 210 -1.50 -8.28 5.83
CA PHE A 210 -2.83 -7.82 6.24
C PHE A 210 -2.98 -6.31 6.04
N THR A 211 -2.06 -5.54 6.62
CA THR A 211 -2.04 -4.08 6.55
C THR A 211 -0.64 -3.53 6.72
N PRO A 212 -0.16 -2.70 5.78
CA PRO A 212 1.12 -2.03 5.93
C PRO A 212 1.04 -0.78 6.84
N VAL A 213 -0.13 -0.47 7.40
CA VAL A 213 -0.38 0.74 8.21
C VAL A 213 -0.96 0.36 9.55
N SER A 214 -0.49 1.03 10.61
CA SER A 214 -1.05 0.98 11.96
C SER A 214 -1.31 2.42 12.47
N PRO A 215 -2.37 2.63 13.27
CA PRO A 215 -3.35 1.63 13.69
C PRO A 215 -4.24 1.18 12.55
N ALA A 216 -4.73 -0.06 12.62
CA ALA A 216 -5.74 -0.57 11.71
C ALA A 216 -6.75 -1.43 12.50
N HIS A 217 -8.04 -1.23 12.22
CA HIS A 217 -9.11 -1.96 12.89
C HIS A 217 -9.92 -2.72 11.86
N PHE A 218 -10.15 -4.00 12.11
CA PHE A 218 -10.97 -4.86 11.27
C PHE A 218 -12.14 -5.38 12.09
N ILE A 219 -13.34 -5.24 11.58
CA ILE A 219 -14.57 -5.74 12.19
C ILE A 219 -14.93 -7.04 11.47
N VAL A 220 -14.89 -8.14 12.21
CA VAL A 220 -15.14 -9.49 11.68
C VAL A 220 -16.40 -10.02 12.32
N ASP A 221 -17.34 -10.49 11.49
CA ASP A 221 -18.59 -11.06 11.97
C ASP A 221 -18.39 -12.47 12.56
N LYS A 222 -19.48 -13.02 13.12
CA LYS A 222 -19.51 -14.36 13.74
C LYS A 222 -19.14 -15.51 12.78
N ASP A 223 -19.26 -15.28 11.48
CA ASP A 223 -18.96 -16.26 10.44
C ASP A 223 -17.50 -16.12 9.93
N GLY A 224 -16.73 -15.20 10.53
CA GLY A 224 -15.34 -14.94 10.18
C GLY A 224 -15.16 -14.08 8.94
N ILE A 225 -16.18 -13.31 8.54
CA ILE A 225 -16.12 -12.41 7.39
C ILE A 225 -15.78 -10.99 7.83
N ILE A 226 -14.81 -10.36 7.21
CA ILE A 226 -14.42 -8.98 7.46
C ILE A 226 -15.47 -8.04 6.88
N ARG A 227 -16.18 -7.31 7.72
CA ARG A 227 -17.30 -6.46 7.32
C ARG A 227 -16.98 -4.99 7.19
N ASP A 228 -16.13 -4.49 8.05
CA ASP A 228 -15.68 -3.09 8.02
C ASP A 228 -14.19 -2.99 8.38
N ILE A 229 -13.54 -1.96 7.86
CA ILE A 229 -12.10 -1.73 8.03
C ILE A 229 -11.88 -0.24 8.25
N LEU A 230 -11.13 0.11 9.30
CA LEU A 230 -10.70 1.48 9.58
C LEU A 230 -9.16 1.50 9.58
N ILE A 231 -8.56 2.31 8.71
CA ILE A 231 -7.10 2.40 8.55
C ILE A 231 -6.62 3.77 8.98
N GLY A 232 -5.61 3.78 9.84
CA GLY A 232 -5.00 4.99 10.38
C GLY A 232 -5.85 5.66 11.47
N ALA A 233 -5.20 6.50 12.26
CA ALA A 233 -5.86 7.28 13.30
C ALA A 233 -6.65 8.46 12.69
N PRO A 234 -7.83 8.80 13.24
CA PRO A 234 -8.52 10.04 12.90
C PRO A 234 -7.69 11.25 13.37
N ARG A 235 -7.85 12.39 12.71
CA ARG A 235 -7.16 13.65 13.12
C ARG A 235 -7.52 14.06 14.55
N ASN A 236 -8.75 13.81 14.94
CA ASN A 236 -9.24 13.99 16.31
C ASN A 236 -9.37 12.59 16.93
N THR A 237 -8.41 12.18 17.74
CA THR A 237 -8.31 10.83 18.29
C THR A 237 -9.58 10.35 19.01
N PRO A 238 -10.33 11.16 19.78
CA PRO A 238 -11.62 10.74 20.36
C PRO A 238 -12.64 10.19 19.38
N GLU A 239 -12.61 10.62 18.12
CA GLU A 239 -13.55 10.15 17.10
C GLU A 239 -13.44 8.64 16.80
N ILE A 240 -12.32 8.00 17.18
CA ILE A 240 -12.16 6.56 16.94
C ILE A 240 -13.22 5.75 17.70
N TYR A 241 -13.59 6.18 18.90
CA TYR A 241 -14.63 5.52 19.67
C TYR A 241 -15.96 5.51 18.91
N ASP A 242 -16.43 6.67 18.48
CA ASP A 242 -17.72 6.80 17.78
C ASP A 242 -17.71 6.05 16.44
N ARG A 243 -16.61 6.08 15.72
CA ARG A 243 -16.43 5.32 14.48
C ARG A 243 -16.55 3.81 14.73
N LEU A 244 -15.85 3.29 15.72
CA LEU A 244 -15.89 1.87 16.06
C LEU A 244 -17.27 1.48 16.61
N VAL A 245 -17.91 2.28 17.44
CA VAL A 245 -19.29 2.06 17.87
C VAL A 245 -20.23 1.93 16.68
N SER A 246 -20.14 2.87 15.73
CA SER A 246 -20.99 2.87 14.53
C SER A 246 -20.86 1.56 13.72
N VAL A 247 -19.62 1.09 13.46
CA VAL A 247 -19.41 -0.13 12.68
C VAL A 247 -19.71 -1.39 13.49
N ILE A 248 -19.48 -1.41 14.81
CA ILE A 248 -19.86 -2.54 15.68
C ILE A 248 -21.39 -2.69 15.69
N GLU A 249 -22.13 -1.62 15.92
CA GLU A 249 -23.61 -1.68 16.00
C GLU A 249 -24.23 -2.08 14.65
N LYS A 250 -23.64 -1.69 13.53
CA LYS A 250 -24.06 -2.12 12.21
C LYS A 250 -23.89 -3.63 11.99
N ASN A 251 -22.82 -4.23 12.54
CA ASN A 251 -22.43 -5.61 12.26
C ASN A 251 -22.77 -6.61 13.39
N LYS A 252 -23.31 -6.15 14.51
CA LYS A 252 -23.63 -6.96 15.72
C LYS A 252 -24.90 -7.81 15.59
N LYS A 253 -25.59 -7.75 14.47
CA LYS A 253 -26.90 -8.43 14.23
C LYS A 253 -26.78 -9.94 14.13
#